data_38d178341d19290e792d97c790db2efe
#
_entry.id   38d178341d19290e792d97c790db2efe
#
_cell.length_a   1.000
_cell.length_b   1.000
_cell.length_c   1.000
_cell.angle_alpha   90.00
_cell.angle_beta   90.00
_cell.angle_gamma   90.00
#
_symmetry.space_group_name_H-M   'P 1'
#
loop_
_entity.id
_entity.type
_entity.pdbx_description
1 polymer ?
#
loop_
_entity_poly.entity_id
_entity_poly.type
_entity_poly.pdbx_seq_one_letter_code
_entity_poly.pdbx_strand_id
1 'polypeptide(L)'
;MENLKTEIKAEPLVIETVEHLASTLDPTLYYHSPDHTKDVLRQTMELAEEDALDSRDVLLLAIAAAFHDAGFLEQRPKNEPIGAQMAVQAMSASGRFSQAEQDLVEQMILDTQLVMEGPAQISNSRLSPWLLDADLANLGRDDFWDQTRLLAKELEIEIASMLPMTRALMQRHDWQSPAGKRLFAAKKEANFVALEEELSKDN
;
A
#
# COMPACT_ATOMS: atom_id res chain seq x y z
N MET A 1 -5.85 5.65 -22.21
CA MET A 1 -4.93 5.14 -21.17
C MET A 1 -3.87 6.17 -20.79
N GLU A 2 -3.06 6.67 -21.73
CA GLU A 2 -2.05 7.73 -21.43
C GLU A 2 -2.69 9.04 -20.90
N ASN A 3 -3.88 9.39 -21.39
CA ASN A 3 -4.68 10.53 -20.92
C ASN A 3 -5.15 10.36 -19.47
N LEU A 4 -5.57 9.15 -19.07
CA LEU A 4 -6.03 8.84 -17.70
C LEU A 4 -4.89 8.92 -16.68
N LYS A 5 -3.71 8.37 -17.02
CA LYS A 5 -2.51 8.51 -16.18
C LYS A 5 -2.09 9.98 -16.01
N THR A 6 -2.30 10.79 -17.04
CA THR A 6 -2.04 12.23 -16.99
C THR A 6 -3.06 12.96 -16.13
N GLU A 7 -4.35 12.61 -16.24
CA GLU A 7 -5.42 13.19 -15.42
C GLU A 7 -5.27 12.85 -13.94
N ILE A 8 -4.90 11.61 -13.59
CA ILE A 8 -4.67 11.20 -12.20
C ILE A 8 -3.41 11.85 -11.62
N LYS A 9 -2.34 11.98 -12.42
CA LYS A 9 -1.15 12.74 -12.04
C LYS A 9 -1.41 14.23 -11.86
N ALA A 10 -2.53 14.74 -12.38
CA ALA A 10 -2.98 16.11 -12.24
C ALA A 10 -4.10 16.27 -11.17
N GLU A 11 -4.49 15.17 -10.50
CA GLU A 11 -5.50 15.22 -9.43
C GLU A 11 -4.96 15.99 -8.21
N PRO A 12 -5.56 17.15 -7.84
CA PRO A 12 -5.01 17.98 -6.76
C PRO A 12 -4.88 17.24 -5.43
N LEU A 13 -5.86 16.42 -5.04
CA LEU A 13 -5.80 15.67 -3.78
C LEU A 13 -4.61 14.70 -3.72
N VAL A 14 -4.27 14.08 -4.85
CA VAL A 14 -3.12 13.17 -4.93
C VAL A 14 -1.81 13.95 -4.86
N ILE A 15 -1.68 15.02 -5.67
CA ILE A 15 -0.46 15.83 -5.73
C ILE A 15 -0.17 16.48 -4.39
N GLU A 16 -1.14 17.19 -3.85
CA GLU A 16 -0.98 17.95 -2.60
C GLU A 16 -0.64 17.03 -1.44
N THR A 17 -1.27 15.85 -1.37
CA THR A 17 -0.97 14.87 -0.32
C THR A 17 0.45 14.31 -0.46
N VAL A 18 0.86 13.87 -1.65
CA VAL A 18 2.20 13.33 -1.88
C VAL A 18 3.28 14.39 -1.62
N GLU A 19 3.06 15.65 -2.02
CA GLU A 19 3.98 16.77 -1.74
C GLU A 19 4.04 17.08 -0.24
N HIS A 20 2.90 17.06 0.44
CA HIS A 20 2.84 17.28 1.89
C HIS A 20 3.59 16.17 2.65
N LEU A 21 3.37 14.91 2.31
CA LEU A 21 4.11 13.79 2.88
C LEU A 21 5.62 13.93 2.62
N ALA A 22 6.01 14.29 1.40
CA ALA A 22 7.41 14.46 1.04
C ALA A 22 8.13 15.57 1.84
N SER A 23 7.39 16.58 2.28
CA SER A 23 7.96 17.72 3.01
C SER A 23 7.86 17.60 4.53
N THR A 24 7.00 16.70 5.07
CA THR A 24 6.61 16.75 6.48
C THR A 24 6.81 15.44 7.23
N LEU A 25 6.82 14.28 6.54
CA LEU A 25 7.03 12.98 7.18
C LEU A 25 8.34 12.93 7.94
N ASP A 26 8.33 12.24 9.09
CA ASP A 26 9.52 11.96 9.88
C ASP A 26 10.58 11.23 9.02
N PRO A 27 11.80 11.77 8.86
CA PRO A 27 12.84 11.16 8.03
C PRO A 27 13.35 9.82 8.57
N THR A 28 12.92 9.39 9.74
CA THR A 28 13.19 8.04 10.30
C THR A 28 12.18 6.98 9.82
N LEU A 29 11.17 7.38 9.07
CA LEU A 29 10.28 6.47 8.34
C LEU A 29 10.98 6.03 7.04
N TYR A 30 11.79 4.98 7.16
CA TYR A 30 12.61 4.50 6.04
C TYR A 30 11.81 3.67 5.04
N TYR A 31 10.82 2.90 5.54
CA TYR A 31 9.89 2.10 4.73
C TYR A 31 8.63 2.89 4.40
N HIS A 32 7.89 3.38 5.41
CA HIS A 32 6.67 4.19 5.25
C HIS A 32 7.01 5.64 4.86
N SER A 33 7.83 5.78 3.84
CA SER A 33 8.39 7.03 3.33
C SER A 33 7.54 7.59 2.19
N PRO A 34 7.79 8.84 1.76
CA PRO A 34 7.13 9.39 0.57
C PRO A 34 7.38 8.57 -0.70
N ASP A 35 8.48 7.81 -0.76
CA ASP A 35 8.77 6.95 -1.91
C ASP A 35 7.92 5.68 -1.88
N HIS A 36 7.60 5.14 -0.71
CA HIS A 36 6.60 4.07 -0.57
C HIS A 36 5.22 4.53 -1.06
N THR A 37 4.74 5.70 -0.61
CA THR A 37 3.46 6.25 -1.09
C THR A 37 3.41 6.39 -2.61
N LYS A 38 4.47 6.90 -3.22
CA LYS A 38 4.58 7.01 -4.70
C LYS A 38 4.61 5.64 -5.37
N ASP A 39 5.29 4.67 -4.77
CA ASP A 39 5.35 3.30 -5.28
C ASP A 39 3.99 2.63 -5.21
N VAL A 40 3.29 2.71 -4.08
CA VAL A 40 1.93 2.19 -3.91
C VAL A 40 0.97 2.83 -4.91
N LEU A 41 1.03 4.15 -5.09
CA LEU A 41 0.23 4.85 -6.10
C LEU A 41 0.51 4.32 -7.51
N ARG A 42 1.78 4.12 -7.88
CA ARG A 42 2.18 3.58 -9.18
C ARG A 42 1.68 2.15 -9.35
N GLN A 43 1.87 1.28 -8.35
CA GLN A 43 1.43 -0.12 -8.40
C GLN A 43 -0.08 -0.22 -8.48
N THR A 44 -0.82 0.56 -7.69
CA THR A 44 -2.29 0.62 -7.73
C THR A 44 -2.79 0.94 -9.15
N MET A 45 -2.18 1.92 -9.81
CA MET A 45 -2.55 2.31 -11.17
C MET A 45 -2.18 1.22 -12.21
N GLU A 46 -1.04 0.55 -12.05
CA GLU A 46 -0.62 -0.55 -12.92
C GLU A 46 -1.58 -1.76 -12.80
N LEU A 47 -1.95 -2.13 -11.57
CA LEU A 47 -2.90 -3.20 -11.30
C LEU A 47 -4.30 -2.87 -11.84
N ALA A 48 -4.77 -1.65 -11.63
CA ALA A 48 -6.07 -1.20 -12.11
C ALA A 48 -6.14 -1.15 -13.66
N GLU A 49 -5.05 -0.75 -14.32
CA GLU A 49 -4.92 -0.77 -15.78
C GLU A 49 -4.92 -2.20 -16.34
N GLU A 50 -4.19 -3.11 -15.69
CA GLU A 50 -4.09 -4.52 -16.08
C GLU A 50 -5.45 -5.23 -16.02
N ASP A 51 -6.32 -4.85 -15.08
CA ASP A 51 -7.68 -5.37 -14.93
C ASP A 51 -8.74 -4.48 -15.61
N ALA A 52 -8.31 -3.46 -16.37
CA ALA A 52 -9.16 -2.56 -17.15
C ALA A 52 -10.29 -1.90 -16.32
N LEU A 53 -9.97 -1.44 -15.10
CA LEU A 53 -10.92 -0.71 -14.28
C LEU A 53 -11.34 0.61 -14.95
N ASP A 54 -12.55 1.07 -14.64
CA ASP A 54 -13.02 2.35 -15.18
C ASP A 54 -12.27 3.55 -14.56
N SER A 55 -12.31 4.69 -15.26
CA SER A 55 -11.55 5.88 -14.87
C SER A 55 -11.94 6.43 -13.51
N ARG A 56 -13.20 6.26 -13.08
CA ARG A 56 -13.66 6.74 -11.78
C ARG A 56 -13.13 5.88 -10.66
N ASP A 57 -13.12 4.58 -10.84
CA ASP A 57 -12.54 3.63 -9.89
C ASP A 57 -11.03 3.83 -9.75
N VAL A 58 -10.32 4.05 -10.87
CA VAL A 58 -8.88 4.35 -10.86
C VAL A 58 -8.59 5.65 -10.10
N LEU A 59 -9.42 6.69 -10.25
CA LEU A 59 -9.29 7.94 -9.50
C LEU A 59 -9.46 7.72 -7.99
N LEU A 60 -10.48 6.96 -7.57
CA LEU A 60 -10.73 6.68 -6.15
C LEU A 60 -9.59 5.85 -5.55
N LEU A 61 -9.07 4.87 -6.29
CA LEU A 61 -7.90 4.10 -5.91
C LEU A 61 -6.65 4.96 -5.77
N ALA A 62 -6.43 5.92 -6.68
CA ALA A 62 -5.29 6.83 -6.60
C ALA A 62 -5.34 7.73 -5.36
N ILE A 63 -6.55 8.23 -5.00
CA ILE A 63 -6.75 8.98 -3.77
C ILE A 63 -6.47 8.09 -2.56
N ALA A 64 -7.04 6.89 -2.51
CA ALA A 64 -6.80 5.96 -1.41
C ALA A 64 -5.31 5.63 -1.25
N ALA A 65 -4.60 5.38 -2.36
CA ALA A 65 -3.16 5.12 -2.35
C ALA A 65 -2.33 6.32 -1.86
N ALA A 66 -2.73 7.55 -2.19
CA ALA A 66 -2.04 8.75 -1.69
C ALA A 66 -2.21 8.96 -0.19
N PHE A 67 -3.35 8.54 0.38
CA PHE A 67 -3.68 8.78 1.78
C PHE A 67 -3.48 7.58 2.71
N HIS A 68 -3.20 6.35 2.19
CA HIS A 68 -3.20 5.13 3.01
C HIS A 68 -2.27 5.23 4.23
N ASP A 69 -1.12 5.84 4.06
CA ASP A 69 -0.11 6.06 5.09
C ASP A 69 -0.04 7.51 5.59
N ALA A 70 -0.97 8.39 5.19
CA ALA A 70 -0.94 9.80 5.62
C ALA A 70 -1.07 9.97 7.13
N GLY A 71 -1.63 9.00 7.82
CA GLY A 71 -1.74 9.00 9.28
C GLY A 71 -0.38 8.97 10.01
N PHE A 72 0.71 8.55 9.35
CA PHE A 72 2.07 8.66 9.91
C PHE A 72 2.53 10.10 10.17
N LEU A 73 1.85 11.10 9.63
CA LEU A 73 2.05 12.50 10.01
C LEU A 73 1.70 12.78 11.47
N GLU A 74 0.80 11.99 12.07
CA GLU A 74 0.34 12.19 13.44
C GLU A 74 0.82 11.09 14.39
N GLN A 75 0.76 9.82 13.97
CA GLN A 75 1.19 8.70 14.81
C GLN A 75 1.62 7.48 14.00
N ARG A 76 2.53 6.68 14.56
CA ARG A 76 2.99 5.43 13.92
C ARG A 76 1.98 4.27 14.07
N PRO A 77 1.56 3.84 15.26
CA PRO A 77 0.59 2.75 15.39
C PRO A 77 -0.81 3.24 15.04
N LYS A 78 -1.57 2.44 14.29
CA LYS A 78 -2.94 2.75 13.86
C LYS A 78 -3.03 4.05 13.05
N ASN A 79 -2.14 4.21 12.08
CA ASN A 79 -2.11 5.33 11.16
C ASN A 79 -3.32 5.31 10.19
N GLU A 80 -3.85 4.13 9.82
CA GLU A 80 -4.86 3.93 8.81
C GLU A 80 -6.17 4.68 9.11
N PRO A 81 -6.74 4.67 10.34
CA PRO A 81 -7.92 5.47 10.66
C PRO A 81 -7.70 6.97 10.50
N ILE A 82 -6.49 7.46 10.77
CA ILE A 82 -6.14 8.87 10.61
C ILE A 82 -6.02 9.22 9.13
N GLY A 83 -5.29 8.42 8.36
CA GLY A 83 -5.18 8.59 6.90
C GLY A 83 -6.55 8.56 6.21
N ALA A 84 -7.42 7.62 6.61
CA ALA A 84 -8.79 7.53 6.12
C ALA A 84 -9.60 8.79 6.45
N GLN A 85 -9.51 9.31 7.68
CA GLN A 85 -10.18 10.55 8.06
C GLN A 85 -9.64 11.76 7.27
N MET A 86 -8.34 11.85 7.05
CA MET A 86 -7.74 12.91 6.23
C MET A 86 -8.26 12.86 4.78
N ALA A 87 -8.35 11.67 4.19
CA ALA A 87 -8.90 11.49 2.84
C ALA A 87 -10.36 11.95 2.76
N VAL A 88 -11.21 11.51 3.69
CA VAL A 88 -12.63 11.91 3.74
C VAL A 88 -12.78 13.43 3.88
N GLN A 89 -12.01 14.07 4.75
CA GLN A 89 -12.03 15.52 4.94
C GLN A 89 -11.63 16.26 3.65
N ALA A 90 -10.56 15.84 3.00
CA ALA A 90 -10.08 16.43 1.75
C ALA A 90 -11.08 16.24 0.60
N MET A 91 -11.64 15.04 0.45
CA MET A 91 -12.69 14.75 -0.54
C MET A 91 -13.95 15.57 -0.31
N SER A 92 -14.41 15.67 0.94
CA SER A 92 -15.57 16.45 1.34
C SER A 92 -15.37 17.94 1.05
N ALA A 93 -14.21 18.49 1.43
CA ALA A 93 -13.86 19.90 1.19
C ALA A 93 -13.81 20.24 -0.30
N SER A 94 -13.43 19.30 -1.16
CA SER A 94 -13.40 19.48 -2.62
C SER A 94 -14.79 19.62 -3.25
N GLY A 95 -15.83 19.09 -2.60
CA GLY A 95 -17.21 19.07 -3.11
C GLY A 95 -17.43 18.23 -4.37
N ARG A 96 -16.45 17.41 -4.81
CA ARG A 96 -16.48 16.67 -6.08
C ARG A 96 -16.84 15.19 -5.94
N PHE A 97 -16.96 14.69 -4.71
CA PHE A 97 -17.17 13.29 -4.41
C PHE A 97 -18.45 13.09 -3.60
N SER A 98 -19.24 12.10 -3.99
CA SER A 98 -20.42 11.67 -3.23
C SER A 98 -20.02 11.01 -1.91
N GLN A 99 -20.96 10.93 -0.96
CA GLN A 99 -20.74 10.22 0.30
C GLN A 99 -20.31 8.77 0.07
N ALA A 100 -20.95 8.06 -0.85
CA ALA A 100 -20.60 6.67 -1.17
C ALA A 100 -19.17 6.50 -1.69
N GLU A 101 -18.63 7.48 -2.41
CA GLU A 101 -17.23 7.47 -2.86
C GLU A 101 -16.26 7.77 -1.71
N GLN A 102 -16.64 8.68 -0.80
CA GLN A 102 -15.88 8.95 0.41
C GLN A 102 -15.83 7.71 1.30
N ASP A 103 -16.97 7.06 1.54
CA ASP A 103 -17.06 5.82 2.33
C ASP A 103 -16.22 4.69 1.69
N LEU A 104 -16.20 4.62 0.35
CA LEU A 104 -15.41 3.63 -0.37
C LEU A 104 -13.90 3.87 -0.21
N VAL A 105 -13.44 5.12 -0.31
CA VAL A 105 -12.03 5.49 -0.10
C VAL A 105 -11.63 5.26 1.36
N GLU A 106 -12.46 5.67 2.31
CA GLU A 106 -12.26 5.39 3.73
C GLU A 106 -12.04 3.90 3.99
N GLN A 107 -12.96 3.06 3.47
CA GLN A 107 -12.86 1.61 3.67
C GLN A 107 -11.60 1.02 3.03
N MET A 108 -11.21 1.45 1.83
CA MET A 108 -9.98 1.00 1.19
C MET A 108 -8.75 1.27 2.06
N ILE A 109 -8.66 2.46 2.65
CA ILE A 109 -7.54 2.84 3.53
C ILE A 109 -7.57 2.02 4.83
N LEU A 110 -8.74 1.85 5.45
CA LEU A 110 -8.88 1.01 6.65
C LEU A 110 -8.49 -0.45 6.40
N ASP A 111 -8.73 -0.96 5.20
CA ASP A 111 -8.43 -2.33 4.81
C ASP A 111 -6.91 -2.59 4.65
N THR A 112 -6.06 -1.54 4.51
CA THR A 112 -4.60 -1.70 4.47
C THR A 112 -4.02 -2.15 5.81
N GLN A 113 -4.77 -1.98 6.90
CA GLN A 113 -4.32 -2.40 8.22
C GLN A 113 -4.01 -3.91 8.25
N LEU A 114 -2.80 -4.24 8.70
CA LEU A 114 -2.41 -5.63 8.94
C LEU A 114 -3.13 -6.17 10.17
N VAL A 115 -3.79 -7.33 10.02
CA VAL A 115 -4.43 -8.01 11.15
C VAL A 115 -3.49 -9.06 11.75
N MET A 116 -3.61 -9.31 13.05
CA MET A 116 -2.71 -10.22 13.77
C MET A 116 -3.01 -11.70 13.52
N GLU A 117 -4.28 -12.05 13.25
CA GLU A 117 -4.73 -13.42 13.04
C GLU A 117 -5.51 -13.55 11.72
N GLY A 118 -5.42 -14.70 11.08
CA GLY A 118 -6.07 -14.95 9.78
C GLY A 118 -5.28 -14.38 8.60
N PRO A 119 -5.96 -13.94 7.52
CA PRO A 119 -5.32 -13.29 6.37
C PRO A 119 -4.54 -12.05 6.79
N ALA A 120 -3.46 -11.71 6.09
CA ALA A 120 -2.64 -10.54 6.42
C ALA A 120 -3.44 -9.23 6.36
N GLN A 121 -4.27 -9.08 5.33
CA GLN A 121 -5.19 -7.96 5.14
C GLN A 121 -6.56 -8.50 4.72
N ILE A 122 -7.64 -7.76 5.03
CA ILE A 122 -9.02 -8.16 4.73
C ILE A 122 -9.66 -7.10 3.84
N SER A 123 -10.06 -7.51 2.64
CA SER A 123 -10.80 -6.64 1.72
C SER A 123 -12.29 -6.57 2.13
N ASN A 124 -12.75 -5.39 2.51
CA ASN A 124 -14.15 -5.12 2.86
C ASN A 124 -14.86 -4.22 1.82
N SER A 125 -14.15 -3.78 0.78
CA SER A 125 -14.73 -3.02 -0.30
C SER A 125 -14.43 -3.61 -1.67
N ARG A 126 -15.23 -3.21 -2.67
CA ARG A 126 -15.07 -3.71 -4.05
C ARG A 126 -13.74 -3.31 -4.70
N LEU A 127 -13.08 -2.25 -4.22
CA LEU A 127 -11.81 -1.75 -4.76
C LEU A 127 -10.59 -2.04 -3.87
N SER A 128 -10.79 -2.43 -2.62
CA SER A 128 -9.68 -2.76 -1.71
C SER A 128 -8.68 -3.76 -2.30
N PRO A 129 -9.07 -4.81 -3.06
CA PRO A 129 -8.11 -5.77 -3.59
C PRO A 129 -6.91 -5.17 -4.32
N TRP A 130 -7.11 -4.11 -5.10
CA TRP A 130 -6.04 -3.47 -5.87
C TRP A 130 -5.11 -2.62 -5.00
N LEU A 131 -5.65 -1.92 -4.00
CA LEU A 131 -4.83 -1.15 -3.06
C LEU A 131 -4.02 -2.07 -2.14
N LEU A 132 -4.64 -3.13 -1.60
CA LEU A 132 -3.97 -4.09 -0.72
C LEU A 132 -2.83 -4.81 -1.42
N ASP A 133 -3.04 -5.24 -2.68
CA ASP A 133 -2.00 -5.85 -3.49
C ASP A 133 -0.88 -4.87 -3.85
N ALA A 134 -1.22 -3.60 -4.05
CA ALA A 134 -0.23 -2.56 -4.33
C ALA A 134 0.63 -2.23 -3.11
N ASP A 135 0.02 -2.15 -1.92
CA ASP A 135 0.69 -1.87 -0.65
C ASP A 135 1.73 -2.94 -0.31
N LEU A 136 1.41 -4.21 -0.54
CA LEU A 136 2.31 -5.33 -0.30
C LEU A 136 3.02 -5.86 -1.56
N ALA A 137 3.02 -5.10 -2.65
CA ALA A 137 3.60 -5.53 -3.94
C ALA A 137 5.07 -5.93 -3.85
N ASN A 138 5.84 -5.34 -2.92
CA ASN A 138 7.24 -5.69 -2.67
C ASN A 138 7.45 -7.17 -2.35
N LEU A 139 6.47 -7.86 -1.76
CA LEU A 139 6.54 -9.30 -1.49
C LEU A 139 6.73 -10.14 -2.76
N GLY A 140 6.20 -9.66 -3.90
CA GLY A 140 6.25 -10.29 -5.21
C GLY A 140 7.15 -9.57 -6.22
N ARG A 141 8.19 -8.82 -5.78
CA ARG A 141 9.10 -8.07 -6.64
C ARG A 141 10.58 -8.34 -6.36
N ASP A 142 11.45 -7.79 -7.21
CA ASP A 142 12.90 -7.96 -7.07
C ASP A 142 13.50 -7.16 -5.90
N ASP A 143 12.86 -6.07 -5.49
CA ASP A 143 13.28 -5.23 -4.37
C ASP A 143 12.82 -5.74 -2.99
N PHE A 144 12.27 -6.95 -2.90
CA PHE A 144 11.81 -7.59 -1.66
C PHE A 144 12.80 -7.46 -0.49
N TRP A 145 14.06 -7.78 -0.74
CA TRP A 145 15.09 -7.73 0.30
C TRP A 145 15.43 -6.32 0.75
N ASP A 146 15.42 -5.37 -0.17
CA ASP A 146 15.71 -3.98 0.14
C ASP A 146 14.57 -3.37 0.96
N GLN A 147 13.32 -3.63 0.59
CA GLN A 147 12.15 -3.19 1.35
C GLN A 147 12.11 -3.83 2.75
N THR A 148 12.45 -5.13 2.86
CA THR A 148 12.55 -5.81 4.16
C THR A 148 13.59 -5.16 5.06
N ARG A 149 14.75 -4.77 4.51
CA ARG A 149 15.82 -4.07 5.26
C ARG A 149 15.37 -2.66 5.68
N LEU A 150 14.66 -1.93 4.83
CA LEU A 150 14.13 -0.61 5.16
C LEU A 150 13.14 -0.68 6.33
N LEU A 151 12.25 -1.68 6.32
CA LEU A 151 11.31 -1.91 7.41
C LEU A 151 12.02 -2.33 8.71
N ALA A 152 13.01 -3.20 8.65
CA ALA A 152 13.82 -3.57 9.82
C ALA A 152 14.52 -2.35 10.43
N LYS A 153 15.10 -1.50 9.57
CA LYS A 153 15.74 -0.24 9.99
C LYS A 153 14.75 0.72 10.64
N GLU A 154 13.55 0.86 10.08
CA GLU A 154 12.49 1.72 10.64
C GLU A 154 12.02 1.25 12.00
N LEU A 155 11.91 -0.06 12.18
CA LEU A 155 11.53 -0.68 13.45
C LEU A 155 12.69 -0.78 14.46
N GLU A 156 13.89 -0.34 14.08
CA GLU A 156 15.10 -0.41 14.90
C GLU A 156 15.44 -1.83 15.38
N ILE A 157 15.20 -2.84 14.52
CA ILE A 157 15.50 -4.24 14.80
C ILE A 157 16.53 -4.79 13.80
N GLU A 158 17.28 -5.78 14.25
CA GLU A 158 18.21 -6.52 13.38
C GLU A 158 17.44 -7.28 12.29
N ILE A 159 18.04 -7.38 11.11
CA ILE A 159 17.42 -8.11 9.99
C ILE A 159 17.08 -9.57 10.35
N ALA A 160 17.92 -10.23 11.14
CA ALA A 160 17.67 -11.60 11.62
C ALA A 160 16.37 -11.72 12.42
N SER A 161 15.98 -10.67 13.16
CA SER A 161 14.68 -10.61 13.86
C SER A 161 13.52 -10.29 12.93
N MET A 162 13.76 -9.57 11.82
CA MET A 162 12.74 -9.23 10.84
C MET A 162 12.32 -10.42 9.97
N LEU A 163 13.26 -11.31 9.62
CA LEU A 163 12.99 -12.43 8.69
C LEU A 163 11.86 -13.37 9.17
N PRO A 164 11.80 -13.82 10.44
CA PRO A 164 10.67 -14.62 10.92
C PRO A 164 9.34 -13.89 10.85
N MET A 165 9.31 -12.58 11.08
CA MET A 165 8.09 -11.76 10.97
C MET A 165 7.64 -11.65 9.51
N THR A 166 8.58 -11.41 8.59
CA THR A 166 8.32 -11.39 7.15
C THR A 166 7.80 -12.73 6.65
N ARG A 167 8.39 -13.85 7.10
CA ARG A 167 7.89 -15.19 6.81
C ARG A 167 6.44 -15.36 7.23
N ALA A 168 6.12 -15.00 8.48
CA ALA A 168 4.77 -15.12 9.03
C ALA A 168 3.76 -14.25 8.24
N LEU A 169 4.16 -13.06 7.80
CA LEU A 169 3.37 -12.21 6.92
C LEU A 169 3.12 -12.89 5.56
N MET A 170 4.18 -13.36 4.89
CA MET A 170 4.09 -14.00 3.57
C MET A 170 3.23 -15.27 3.58
N GLN A 171 3.24 -16.04 4.68
CA GLN A 171 2.41 -17.23 4.84
C GLN A 171 0.91 -16.92 4.95
N ARG A 172 0.54 -15.74 5.46
CA ARG A 172 -0.86 -15.31 5.63
C ARG A 172 -1.35 -14.40 4.52
N HIS A 173 -0.43 -13.90 3.70
CA HIS A 173 -0.75 -13.00 2.59
C HIS A 173 -1.13 -13.79 1.34
N ASP A 174 -2.24 -13.39 0.74
CA ASP A 174 -2.68 -13.82 -0.59
C ASP A 174 -3.00 -12.61 -1.46
N TRP A 175 -2.61 -12.67 -2.74
CA TRP A 175 -3.02 -11.66 -3.71
C TRP A 175 -4.53 -11.70 -3.91
N GLN A 176 -5.17 -10.53 -3.85
CA GLN A 176 -6.63 -10.44 -3.84
C GLN A 176 -7.19 -10.05 -5.20
N SER A 177 -6.53 -9.12 -5.93
CA SER A 177 -6.92 -8.72 -7.28
C SER A 177 -6.52 -9.77 -8.33
N PRO A 178 -7.23 -9.85 -9.48
CA PRO A 178 -6.80 -10.70 -10.59
C PRO A 178 -5.41 -10.30 -11.13
N ALA A 179 -5.13 -9.01 -11.22
CA ALA A 179 -3.83 -8.48 -11.67
C ALA A 179 -2.70 -8.87 -10.70
N GLY A 180 -2.88 -8.69 -9.40
CA GLY A 180 -1.88 -9.05 -8.39
C GLY A 180 -1.51 -10.54 -8.46
N LYS A 181 -2.51 -11.41 -8.60
CA LYS A 181 -2.29 -12.86 -8.78
C LYS A 181 -1.46 -13.18 -10.02
N ARG A 182 -1.72 -12.49 -11.15
CA ARG A 182 -0.97 -12.72 -12.39
C ARG A 182 0.45 -12.19 -12.33
N LEU A 183 0.63 -10.98 -11.78
CA LEU A 183 1.90 -10.26 -11.86
C LEU A 183 2.88 -10.67 -10.76
N PHE A 184 2.41 -10.97 -9.55
CA PHE A 184 3.26 -11.08 -8.38
C PHE A 184 3.38 -12.49 -7.79
N ALA A 185 2.47 -13.43 -8.11
CA ALA A 185 2.43 -14.72 -7.42
C ALA A 185 3.71 -15.54 -7.59
N ALA A 186 4.22 -15.66 -8.81
CA ALA A 186 5.42 -16.47 -9.08
C ALA A 186 6.66 -15.89 -8.39
N LYS A 187 6.81 -14.55 -8.37
CA LYS A 187 7.95 -13.91 -7.73
C LYS A 187 7.83 -13.95 -6.20
N LYS A 188 6.63 -13.81 -5.65
CA LYS A 188 6.40 -14.01 -4.20
C LYS A 188 6.84 -15.40 -3.75
N GLU A 189 6.48 -16.44 -4.51
CA GLU A 189 6.91 -17.80 -4.20
C GLU A 189 8.43 -17.94 -4.23
N ALA A 190 9.09 -17.39 -5.24
CA ALA A 190 10.55 -17.39 -5.33
C ALA A 190 11.21 -16.62 -4.16
N ASN A 191 10.65 -15.46 -3.77
CA ASN A 191 11.12 -14.70 -2.63
C ASN A 191 10.90 -15.47 -1.32
N PHE A 192 9.79 -16.19 -1.19
CA PHE A 192 9.50 -17.01 0.00
C PHE A 192 10.50 -18.16 0.14
N VAL A 193 10.82 -18.85 -0.95
CA VAL A 193 11.85 -19.91 -0.95
C VAL A 193 13.21 -19.34 -0.54
N ALA A 194 13.61 -18.22 -1.11
CA ALA A 194 14.87 -17.57 -0.75
C ALA A 194 14.91 -17.13 0.74
N LEU A 195 13.77 -16.70 1.29
CA LEU A 195 13.64 -16.35 2.71
C LEU A 195 13.79 -17.59 3.61
N GLU A 196 13.18 -18.72 3.26
CA GLU A 196 13.32 -19.99 4.01
C GLU A 196 14.77 -20.50 3.98
N GLU A 197 15.47 -20.37 2.84
CA GLU A 197 16.87 -20.70 2.72
C GLU A 197 17.76 -19.83 3.64
N GLU A 198 17.48 -18.54 3.72
CA GLU A 198 18.21 -17.62 4.60
C GLU A 198 18.00 -17.95 6.06
N LEU A 199 16.74 -18.18 6.48
CA LEU A 199 16.41 -18.58 7.85
C LEU A 199 17.03 -19.92 8.27
N SER A 200 17.31 -20.82 7.32
CA SER A 200 17.93 -22.12 7.61
C SER A 200 19.44 -22.03 7.88
N LYS A 201 20.12 -20.93 7.53
CA LYS A 201 21.56 -20.75 7.76
C LYS A 201 21.89 -20.38 9.21
N ASP A 202 20.91 -19.82 9.93
CA ASP A 202 21.07 -19.36 11.31
C ASP A 202 20.68 -20.42 12.34
N ASN A 203 20.27 -21.62 11.90
CA ASN A 203 19.95 -22.79 12.73
C ASN A 203 21.03 -23.87 12.65
#